data_b0b6719624ea794cfa62b1f17d43c16c
#
_entry.id   b0b6719624ea794cfa62b1f17d43c16c
#
_cell.length_a   1.000
_cell.length_b   1.000
_cell.length_c   1.000
_cell.angle_alpha   90.00
_cell.angle_beta   90.00
_cell.angle_gamma   90.00
#
_symmetry.space_group_name_H-M   'P 1'
#
loop_
_entity.id
_entity.type
_entity.pdbx_description
1 polymer ?
#
loop_
_entity_poly.entity_id
_entity_poly.type
_entity_poly.pdbx_seq_one_letter_code
_entity_poly.pdbx_strand_id
1 'polypeptide(L)'
;MFMSWSSPKSTDSNQPIDKPALLPQVVINTRPVERAAPLTEHLQAAGMSVIDMPMLTLEARPTTEQDMGLMRQWFAGDYQALVIVSPTAAASGLAVWQALEHERHAQKSSENASQKKETGFTGLKAPSHLIAVGEATAAVLNDAKLAASSYQVLQPLIANNEGMLAMPEIDSLQAGDKLLVWRGLGGRRLLVDTLQARGVHIDSIAWYERKIPADAMTQYEQWQTQFLAQQATAQPKPIVIVSSGTAFEHWEAIVKAVAAKASESNKDKIANSPLKLNSFAYVVLGERLANMVARQQLSYWRVEDLAPATILAAIHSPIVDPM
;
A
#
# COMPACT_ATOMS: atom_id res chain seq x y z
N MET A 1 -13.64 -72.60 -57.72
CA MET A 1 -13.27 -72.71 -56.30
C MET A 1 -12.35 -71.52 -55.99
N PHE A 2 -12.91 -70.37 -55.63
CA PHE A 2 -12.14 -69.14 -55.40
C PHE A 2 -12.22 -68.83 -53.90
N MET A 3 -11.09 -68.89 -53.21
CA MET A 3 -10.94 -68.47 -51.82
C MET A 3 -10.71 -66.93 -51.78
N SER A 4 -11.61 -66.21 -51.10
CA SER A 4 -11.47 -64.78 -50.80
C SER A 4 -10.68 -64.67 -49.54
N TRP A 5 -9.60 -63.89 -49.61
CA TRP A 5 -8.78 -63.52 -48.47
C TRP A 5 -9.27 -62.18 -47.93
N SER A 6 -9.77 -62.14 -46.67
CA SER A 6 -10.16 -60.92 -45.95
C SER A 6 -8.96 -60.38 -45.21
N SER A 7 -8.57 -59.14 -45.49
CA SER A 7 -7.55 -58.39 -44.75
C SER A 7 -8.08 -57.95 -43.40
N PRO A 8 -7.27 -57.92 -42.33
CA PRO A 8 -7.67 -57.42 -41.06
C PRO A 8 -7.73 -55.86 -41.07
N LYS A 9 -8.80 -55.25 -40.50
CA LYS A 9 -8.96 -53.82 -40.26
C LYS A 9 -7.95 -53.37 -39.20
N SER A 10 -7.10 -52.42 -39.53
CA SER A 10 -6.27 -51.68 -38.61
C SER A 10 -7.18 -50.76 -37.76
N THR A 11 -7.26 -51.03 -36.48
CA THR A 11 -7.84 -50.11 -35.49
C THR A 11 -6.86 -49.01 -35.24
N ASP A 12 -7.11 -47.86 -35.87
CA ASP A 12 -6.40 -46.60 -35.62
C ASP A 12 -6.90 -46.03 -34.30
N SER A 13 -6.21 -46.35 -33.19
CA SER A 13 -6.49 -45.78 -31.87
C SER A 13 -5.68 -44.51 -31.69
N ASN A 14 -6.09 -43.44 -32.39
CA ASN A 14 -5.60 -42.12 -32.17
C ASN A 14 -6.47 -41.45 -31.08
N GLN A 15 -6.35 -41.90 -29.83
CA GLN A 15 -6.85 -41.12 -28.68
C GLN A 15 -5.90 -39.95 -28.48
N PRO A 16 -6.39 -38.69 -28.40
CA PRO A 16 -5.56 -37.58 -27.98
C PRO A 16 -5.06 -37.88 -26.57
N ILE A 17 -3.75 -37.89 -26.39
CA ILE A 17 -3.11 -37.92 -25.09
C ILE A 17 -3.53 -36.60 -24.43
N ASP A 18 -4.46 -36.67 -23.46
CA ASP A 18 -4.80 -35.54 -22.61
C ASP A 18 -3.50 -35.03 -21.96
N LYS A 19 -2.98 -33.92 -22.47
CA LYS A 19 -1.90 -33.21 -21.78
C LYS A 19 -2.43 -32.87 -20.40
N PRO A 20 -1.71 -33.24 -19.32
CA PRO A 20 -2.13 -32.86 -17.99
C PRO A 20 -2.35 -31.34 -17.99
N ALA A 21 -3.56 -30.91 -17.59
CA ALA A 21 -3.91 -29.52 -17.50
C ALA A 21 -2.89 -28.86 -16.52
N LEU A 22 -2.09 -27.93 -17.04
CA LEU A 22 -1.16 -27.17 -16.22
C LEU A 22 -1.99 -26.43 -15.18
N LEU A 23 -1.68 -26.64 -13.91
CA LEU A 23 -2.33 -25.90 -12.83
C LEU A 23 -2.13 -24.39 -13.05
N PRO A 24 -3.15 -23.56 -12.78
CA PRO A 24 -3.03 -22.12 -12.97
C PRO A 24 -1.89 -21.55 -12.11
N GLN A 25 -1.15 -20.59 -12.67
CA GLN A 25 -0.10 -19.88 -11.94
C GLN A 25 -0.71 -19.21 -10.71
N VAL A 26 -0.17 -19.49 -9.53
CA VAL A 26 -0.60 -18.87 -8.26
C VAL A 26 0.06 -17.52 -8.10
N VAL A 27 -0.74 -16.49 -7.78
CA VAL A 27 -0.29 -15.14 -7.50
C VAL A 27 -0.81 -14.71 -6.12
N ILE A 28 0.09 -14.27 -5.25
CA ILE A 28 -0.22 -13.72 -3.93
C ILE A 28 -0.14 -12.20 -4.03
N ASN A 29 -1.28 -11.53 -3.88
CA ASN A 29 -1.39 -10.09 -3.92
C ASN A 29 -1.27 -9.54 -2.49
N THR A 30 -0.13 -8.93 -2.15
CA THR A 30 0.14 -8.39 -0.81
C THR A 30 -0.33 -6.94 -0.62
N ARG A 31 -1.03 -6.37 -1.60
CA ARG A 31 -1.51 -4.99 -1.54
C ARG A 31 -2.60 -4.83 -0.46
N PRO A 32 -2.72 -3.64 0.14
CA PRO A 32 -3.85 -3.33 1.01
C PRO A 32 -5.18 -3.62 0.33
N VAL A 33 -6.19 -4.05 1.10
CA VAL A 33 -7.50 -4.50 0.62
C VAL A 33 -8.15 -3.47 -0.32
N GLU A 34 -8.04 -2.17 0.00
CA GLU A 34 -8.63 -1.07 -0.76
C GLU A 34 -8.02 -0.91 -2.17
N ARG A 35 -6.88 -1.55 -2.44
CA ARG A 35 -6.13 -1.45 -3.69
C ARG A 35 -5.94 -2.81 -4.38
N ALA A 36 -6.46 -3.87 -3.80
CA ALA A 36 -6.24 -5.23 -4.29
C ALA A 36 -7.14 -5.57 -5.49
N ALA A 37 -8.44 -5.26 -5.42
CA ALA A 37 -9.46 -5.75 -6.32
C ALA A 37 -9.17 -5.56 -7.82
N PRO A 38 -8.79 -4.37 -8.34
CA PRO A 38 -8.57 -4.20 -9.78
C PRO A 38 -7.45 -5.08 -10.33
N LEU A 39 -6.41 -5.35 -9.52
CA LEU A 39 -5.32 -6.23 -9.92
C LEU A 39 -5.75 -7.69 -9.86
N THR A 40 -6.43 -8.09 -8.80
CA THR A 40 -6.95 -9.44 -8.61
C THR A 40 -7.88 -9.84 -9.73
N GLU A 41 -8.86 -9.01 -10.07
CA GLU A 41 -9.81 -9.24 -11.16
C GLU A 41 -9.10 -9.40 -12.52
N HIS A 42 -8.12 -8.53 -12.81
CA HIS A 42 -7.38 -8.57 -14.06
C HIS A 42 -6.55 -9.85 -14.22
N LEU A 43 -5.85 -10.28 -13.18
CA LEU A 43 -5.03 -11.50 -13.20
C LEU A 43 -5.90 -12.77 -13.24
N GLN A 44 -7.03 -12.78 -12.55
CA GLN A 44 -8.01 -13.86 -12.60
C GLN A 44 -8.60 -13.99 -14.01
N ALA A 45 -8.93 -12.87 -14.66
CA ALA A 45 -9.39 -12.88 -16.06
C ALA A 45 -8.34 -13.41 -17.03
N ALA A 46 -7.04 -13.29 -16.69
CA ALA A 46 -5.93 -13.88 -17.43
C ALA A 46 -5.67 -15.36 -17.09
N GLY A 47 -6.54 -16.00 -16.28
CA GLY A 47 -6.45 -17.43 -15.94
C GLY A 47 -5.52 -17.75 -14.77
N MET A 48 -5.10 -16.78 -13.99
CA MET A 48 -4.27 -16.99 -12.80
C MET A 48 -5.11 -17.27 -11.56
N SER A 49 -4.58 -18.05 -10.62
CA SER A 49 -5.16 -18.26 -9.30
C SER A 49 -4.63 -17.17 -8.36
N VAL A 50 -5.45 -16.16 -8.04
CA VAL A 50 -5.04 -15.03 -7.21
C VAL A 50 -5.55 -15.17 -5.79
N ILE A 51 -4.64 -14.98 -4.82
CA ILE A 51 -4.93 -14.96 -3.39
C ILE A 51 -4.60 -13.55 -2.87
N ASP A 52 -5.62 -12.82 -2.41
CA ASP A 52 -5.41 -11.57 -1.70
C ASP A 52 -4.95 -11.87 -0.28
N MET A 53 -3.71 -11.47 0.02
CA MET A 53 -3.07 -11.66 1.32
C MET A 53 -2.38 -10.36 1.72
N PRO A 54 -3.15 -9.36 2.15
CA PRO A 54 -2.62 -8.04 2.45
C PRO A 54 -1.56 -8.14 3.55
N MET A 55 -0.41 -7.51 3.30
CA MET A 55 0.70 -7.43 4.28
C MET A 55 0.74 -6.09 5.00
N LEU A 56 -0.23 -5.23 4.73
CA LEU A 56 -0.36 -3.92 5.36
C LEU A 56 -1.82 -3.61 5.61
N THR A 57 -2.11 -3.17 6.82
CA THR A 57 -3.31 -2.43 7.19
C THR A 57 -2.93 -1.04 7.69
N LEU A 58 -3.82 -0.07 7.47
CA LEU A 58 -3.68 1.29 7.99
C LEU A 58 -4.57 1.41 9.21
N GLU A 59 -3.98 1.51 10.39
CA GLU A 59 -4.71 1.69 11.64
C GLU A 59 -4.64 3.15 12.08
N ALA A 60 -5.81 3.73 12.37
CA ALA A 60 -5.88 5.06 12.95
C ALA A 60 -5.16 5.08 14.31
N ARG A 61 -4.36 6.10 14.56
CA ARG A 61 -3.74 6.32 15.86
C ARG A 61 -4.66 7.19 16.72
N PRO A 62 -4.72 6.94 18.04
CA PRO A 62 -5.41 7.84 18.95
C PRO A 62 -4.83 9.26 18.85
N THR A 63 -5.70 10.25 18.76
CA THR A 63 -5.31 11.66 18.82
C THR A 63 -4.85 11.98 20.24
N THR A 64 -3.63 12.48 20.39
CA THR A 64 -3.04 12.84 21.68
C THR A 64 -3.29 14.32 22.01
N GLU A 65 -3.10 14.71 23.28
CA GLU A 65 -3.13 16.13 23.67
C GLU A 65 -2.04 16.96 22.97
N GLN A 66 -0.90 16.33 22.66
CA GLN A 66 0.14 16.97 21.86
C GLN A 66 -0.35 17.24 20.42
N ASP A 67 -0.99 16.28 19.78
CA ASP A 67 -1.55 16.46 18.43
C ASP A 67 -2.60 17.56 18.43
N MET A 68 -3.47 17.59 19.45
CA MET A 68 -4.46 18.65 19.63
C MET A 68 -3.82 20.02 19.85
N GLY A 69 -2.71 20.06 20.59
CA GLY A 69 -1.91 21.28 20.78
C GLY A 69 -1.37 21.83 19.47
N LEU A 70 -0.79 20.96 18.62
CA LEU A 70 -0.29 21.33 17.29
C LEU A 70 -1.42 21.80 16.37
N MET A 71 -2.58 21.14 16.40
CA MET A 71 -3.74 21.57 15.64
C MET A 71 -4.25 22.96 16.07
N ARG A 72 -4.27 23.23 17.37
CA ARG A 72 -4.65 24.59 17.89
C ARG A 72 -3.64 25.65 17.47
N GLN A 73 -2.33 25.35 17.50
CA GLN A 73 -1.28 26.27 17.01
C GLN A 73 -1.46 26.53 15.50
N TRP A 74 -1.75 25.51 14.71
CA TRP A 74 -2.04 25.69 13.29
C TRP A 74 -3.28 26.58 13.08
N PHE A 75 -4.34 26.37 13.87
CA PHE A 75 -5.54 27.22 13.87
C PHE A 75 -5.24 28.69 14.25
N ALA A 76 -4.27 28.92 15.11
CA ALA A 76 -3.83 30.27 15.50
C ALA A 76 -3.03 30.97 14.39
N GLY A 77 -2.61 30.22 13.32
CA GLY A 77 -1.82 30.74 12.21
C GLY A 77 -0.30 30.70 12.46
N ASP A 78 0.16 29.84 13.38
CA ASP A 78 1.58 29.76 13.77
C ASP A 78 2.44 29.08 12.70
N TYR A 79 1.84 28.45 11.66
CA TYR A 79 2.54 27.74 10.60
C TYR A 79 2.35 28.42 9.25
N GLN A 80 3.41 28.53 8.47
CA GLN A 80 3.41 29.06 7.11
C GLN A 80 2.67 28.13 6.13
N ALA A 81 2.76 26.82 6.34
CA ALA A 81 2.05 25.85 5.53
C ALA A 81 1.72 24.56 6.32
N LEU A 82 0.72 23.84 5.82
CA LEU A 82 0.37 22.48 6.23
C LEU A 82 0.60 21.54 5.04
N VAL A 83 1.54 20.60 5.17
CA VAL A 83 1.80 19.56 4.17
C VAL A 83 1.09 18.27 4.56
N ILE A 84 0.35 17.67 3.62
CA ILE A 84 -0.45 16.47 3.82
C ILE A 84 0.03 15.39 2.85
N VAL A 85 0.60 14.31 3.37
CA VAL A 85 1.36 13.33 2.56
C VAL A 85 0.58 12.08 2.17
N SER A 86 -0.71 11.98 2.50
CA SER A 86 -1.55 10.86 2.04
C SER A 86 -3.05 11.15 2.21
N PRO A 87 -3.93 10.47 1.43
CA PRO A 87 -5.38 10.57 1.59
C PRO A 87 -5.85 10.20 3.00
N THR A 88 -5.26 9.17 3.61
CA THR A 88 -5.60 8.73 4.98
C THR A 88 -5.25 9.81 6.01
N ALA A 89 -4.09 10.47 5.88
CA ALA A 89 -3.72 11.58 6.76
C ALA A 89 -4.66 12.79 6.56
N ALA A 90 -5.08 13.06 5.31
CA ALA A 90 -6.06 14.10 5.01
C ALA A 90 -7.40 13.82 5.71
N ALA A 91 -7.96 12.63 5.54
CA ALA A 91 -9.24 12.25 6.14
C ALA A 91 -9.22 12.33 7.67
N SER A 92 -8.17 11.79 8.31
CA SER A 92 -8.02 11.81 9.76
C SER A 92 -7.85 13.23 10.31
N GLY A 93 -6.97 14.03 9.69
CA GLY A 93 -6.72 15.39 10.10
C GLY A 93 -7.94 16.31 9.89
N LEU A 94 -8.70 16.11 8.80
CA LEU A 94 -9.96 16.83 8.54
C LEU A 94 -11.01 16.55 9.63
N ALA A 95 -11.13 15.30 10.09
CA ALA A 95 -12.07 14.96 11.16
C ALA A 95 -11.77 15.73 12.45
N VAL A 96 -10.49 15.85 12.83
CA VAL A 96 -10.05 16.65 13.99
C VAL A 96 -10.25 18.14 13.73
N TRP A 97 -9.95 18.64 12.55
CA TRP A 97 -10.19 20.02 12.16
C TRP A 97 -11.67 20.40 12.29
N GLN A 98 -12.56 19.58 11.75
CA GLN A 98 -14.00 19.77 11.84
C GLN A 98 -14.49 19.83 13.30
N ALA A 99 -13.99 18.92 14.14
CA ALA A 99 -14.33 18.92 15.57
C ALA A 99 -13.93 20.23 16.27
N LEU A 100 -12.69 20.71 16.04
CA LEU A 100 -12.20 21.97 16.60
C LEU A 100 -12.99 23.19 16.10
N GLU A 101 -13.40 23.21 14.85
CA GLU A 101 -14.27 24.28 14.33
C GLU A 101 -15.66 24.28 15.00
N HIS A 102 -16.23 23.10 15.22
CA HIS A 102 -17.51 23.01 15.95
C HIS A 102 -17.39 23.50 17.39
N GLU A 103 -16.32 23.11 18.11
CA GLU A 103 -16.04 23.60 19.46
C GLU A 103 -15.93 25.14 19.49
N ARG A 104 -15.19 25.74 18.56
CA ARG A 104 -15.02 27.18 18.44
C ARG A 104 -16.34 27.91 18.18
N HIS A 105 -17.20 27.34 17.33
CA HIS A 105 -18.52 27.91 17.08
C HIS A 105 -19.45 27.81 18.30
N ALA A 106 -19.43 26.69 19.01
CA ALA A 106 -20.21 26.50 20.23
C ALA A 106 -19.81 27.51 21.33
N GLN A 107 -18.52 27.74 21.53
CA GLN A 107 -18.01 28.74 22.49
C GLN A 107 -18.44 30.13 22.12
N LYS A 108 -18.31 30.55 20.86
CA LYS A 108 -18.76 31.90 20.41
C LYS A 108 -20.27 32.10 20.54
N SER A 109 -21.06 31.02 20.34
CA SER A 109 -22.51 31.08 20.50
C SER A 109 -22.94 31.24 21.95
N SER A 110 -22.20 30.68 22.93
CA SER A 110 -22.46 30.81 24.36
C SER A 110 -22.07 32.22 24.89
N GLU A 111 -21.03 32.81 24.33
CA GLU A 111 -20.59 34.18 24.70
C GLU A 111 -21.51 35.26 24.12
N ASN A 112 -22.16 35.00 22.97
CA ASN A 112 -23.03 35.95 22.25
C ASN A 112 -24.54 35.65 22.42
N ALA A 113 -24.97 35.08 23.53
CA ALA A 113 -26.38 34.74 23.79
C ALA A 113 -27.36 35.94 23.72
N SER A 114 -26.87 37.17 23.54
CA SER A 114 -27.67 38.42 23.44
C SER A 114 -27.89 38.92 21.99
N GLN A 115 -27.30 38.30 20.97
CA GLN A 115 -27.52 38.66 19.56
C GLN A 115 -27.81 37.43 18.70
N LYS A 116 -29.12 37.20 18.48
CA LYS A 116 -29.63 36.23 17.49
C LYS A 116 -29.21 36.66 16.09
N LYS A 117 -28.06 36.17 15.61
CA LYS A 117 -27.78 36.06 14.19
C LYS A 117 -27.36 34.60 13.98
N GLU A 118 -28.20 33.84 13.28
CA GLU A 118 -27.87 32.52 12.76
C GLU A 118 -26.67 32.67 11.82
N THR A 119 -25.47 32.51 12.33
CA THR A 119 -24.29 32.31 11.52
C THR A 119 -24.21 30.79 11.29
N GLY A 120 -24.87 30.35 10.23
CA GLY A 120 -24.69 28.97 9.73
C GLY A 120 -23.21 28.65 9.58
N PHE A 121 -22.84 27.40 9.77
CA PHE A 121 -21.49 26.89 9.51
C PHE A 121 -21.05 27.28 8.09
N THR A 122 -20.14 28.23 7.97
CA THR A 122 -19.68 28.78 6.68
C THR A 122 -18.56 27.94 6.03
N GLY A 123 -18.24 26.78 6.59
CA GLY A 123 -17.16 25.90 6.15
C GLY A 123 -15.84 26.13 6.90
N LEU A 124 -14.92 25.22 6.72
CA LEU A 124 -13.60 25.26 7.33
C LEU A 124 -12.73 26.36 6.69
N LYS A 125 -11.99 27.10 7.49
CA LYS A 125 -11.02 28.11 7.02
C LYS A 125 -9.61 27.67 7.36
N ALA A 126 -8.76 27.52 6.33
CA ALA A 126 -7.35 27.25 6.52
C ALA A 126 -6.61 28.54 6.87
N PRO A 127 -5.80 28.56 7.92
CA PRO A 127 -5.01 29.73 8.32
C PRO A 127 -3.74 29.93 7.48
N SER A 128 -3.31 28.90 6.73
CA SER A 128 -2.08 28.89 5.94
C SER A 128 -2.23 28.06 4.67
N HIS A 129 -1.20 27.97 3.84
CA HIS A 129 -1.21 27.14 2.65
C HIS A 129 -1.46 25.65 2.98
N LEU A 130 -2.36 25.02 2.22
CA LEU A 130 -2.60 23.57 2.26
C LEU A 130 -1.90 22.91 1.08
N ILE A 131 -0.96 22.02 1.33
CA ILE A 131 -0.18 21.36 0.31
C ILE A 131 -0.44 19.85 0.37
N ALA A 132 -1.12 19.33 -0.65
CA ALA A 132 -1.34 17.90 -0.83
C ALA A 132 -0.21 17.30 -1.65
N VAL A 133 0.32 16.14 -1.24
CA VAL A 133 1.41 15.47 -1.99
C VAL A 133 1.02 15.09 -3.43
N GLY A 134 -0.27 14.97 -3.73
CA GLY A 134 -0.77 14.62 -5.06
C GLY A 134 -2.28 14.52 -5.09
N GLU A 135 -2.80 14.20 -6.30
CA GLU A 135 -4.23 14.27 -6.65
C GLU A 135 -5.15 13.52 -5.67
N ALA A 136 -4.83 12.28 -5.31
CA ALA A 136 -5.67 11.49 -4.40
C ALA A 136 -5.79 12.13 -2.99
N THR A 137 -4.76 12.86 -2.53
CA THR A 137 -4.78 13.58 -1.27
C THR A 137 -5.57 14.89 -1.41
N ALA A 138 -5.36 15.59 -2.52
CA ALA A 138 -6.09 16.82 -2.82
C ALA A 138 -7.59 16.59 -2.98
N ALA A 139 -8.00 15.48 -3.61
CA ALA A 139 -9.41 15.09 -3.76
C ALA A 139 -10.11 15.01 -2.40
N VAL A 140 -9.48 14.34 -1.40
CA VAL A 140 -10.05 14.25 -0.03
C VAL A 140 -10.23 15.62 0.62
N LEU A 141 -9.29 16.54 0.39
CA LEU A 141 -9.39 17.91 0.92
C LEU A 141 -10.47 18.72 0.19
N ASN A 142 -10.57 18.57 -1.13
CA ASN A 142 -11.54 19.29 -1.95
C ASN A 142 -12.98 18.81 -1.71
N ASP A 143 -13.18 17.51 -1.41
CA ASP A 143 -14.48 16.94 -1.08
C ASP A 143 -14.97 17.36 0.31
N ALA A 144 -14.06 17.79 1.19
CA ALA A 144 -14.44 18.38 2.46
C ALA A 144 -15.15 19.71 2.20
N LYS A 145 -16.22 20.02 2.99
CA LYS A 145 -16.96 21.30 2.90
C LYS A 145 -16.09 22.44 3.47
N LEU A 146 -15.03 22.75 2.74
CA LEU A 146 -14.14 23.83 3.08
C LEU A 146 -14.67 25.14 2.46
N ALA A 147 -14.50 26.26 3.12
CA ALA A 147 -14.97 27.54 2.59
C ALA A 147 -14.13 27.93 1.37
N ALA A 148 -14.71 27.87 0.19
CA ALA A 148 -14.03 28.07 -1.10
C ALA A 148 -13.28 29.43 -1.23
N SER A 149 -13.59 30.40 -0.39
CA SER A 149 -12.99 31.73 -0.42
C SER A 149 -11.73 31.89 0.46
N SER A 150 -11.35 30.87 1.22
CA SER A 150 -10.33 31.03 2.27
C SER A 150 -9.05 30.23 2.09
N TYR A 151 -9.00 29.27 1.14
CA TYR A 151 -7.79 28.50 0.89
C TYR A 151 -7.81 27.85 -0.52
N GLN A 152 -6.63 27.53 -1.00
CA GLN A 152 -6.42 26.73 -2.19
C GLN A 152 -5.57 25.51 -1.79
N VAL A 153 -5.99 24.34 -2.23
CA VAL A 153 -5.16 23.12 -2.10
C VAL A 153 -4.11 23.15 -3.21
N LEU A 154 -2.87 23.27 -2.81
CA LEU A 154 -1.72 23.26 -3.71
C LEU A 154 -1.18 21.85 -3.88
N GLN A 155 -0.59 21.57 -5.04
CA GLN A 155 0.01 20.30 -5.35
C GLN A 155 1.33 20.49 -6.09
N PRO A 156 2.36 19.62 -5.85
CA PRO A 156 3.56 19.62 -6.65
C PRO A 156 3.29 19.05 -8.05
N LEU A 157 4.10 19.45 -9.02
CA LEU A 157 4.06 18.89 -10.38
C LEU A 157 4.36 17.39 -10.39
N ILE A 158 5.23 16.93 -9.48
CA ILE A 158 5.57 15.52 -9.30
C ILE A 158 5.17 15.12 -7.89
N ALA A 159 4.27 14.14 -7.76
CA ALA A 159 3.67 13.70 -6.50
C ALA A 159 4.66 12.91 -5.61
N ASN A 160 5.73 13.56 -5.15
CA ASN A 160 6.74 13.00 -4.27
C ASN A 160 7.39 14.09 -3.38
N ASN A 161 8.35 13.69 -2.52
CA ASN A 161 9.05 14.61 -1.64
C ASN A 161 9.89 15.65 -2.41
N GLU A 162 10.52 15.26 -3.48
CA GLU A 162 11.35 16.09 -4.33
C GLU A 162 10.50 17.16 -5.01
N GLY A 163 9.33 16.77 -5.54
CA GLY A 163 8.36 17.72 -6.11
C GLY A 163 7.82 18.70 -5.09
N MET A 164 7.54 18.26 -3.85
CA MET A 164 7.12 19.17 -2.77
C MET A 164 8.22 20.16 -2.39
N LEU A 165 9.49 19.73 -2.33
CA LEU A 165 10.62 20.62 -2.06
C LEU A 165 10.83 21.66 -3.15
N ALA A 166 10.42 21.40 -4.39
CA ALA A 166 10.52 22.32 -5.52
C ALA A 166 9.34 23.31 -5.62
N MET A 167 8.32 23.20 -4.77
CA MET A 167 7.21 24.14 -4.74
C MET A 167 7.66 25.50 -4.18
N PRO A 168 7.24 26.63 -4.78
CA PRO A 168 7.61 27.96 -4.29
C PRO A 168 7.25 28.18 -2.82
N GLU A 169 6.12 27.68 -2.36
CA GLU A 169 5.62 27.81 -0.98
C GLU A 169 6.49 27.05 0.03
N ILE A 170 7.21 26.04 -0.41
CA ILE A 170 8.13 25.23 0.41
C ILE A 170 9.57 25.69 0.24
N ASP A 171 9.98 26.03 -0.98
CA ASP A 171 11.35 26.46 -1.28
C ASP A 171 11.66 27.83 -0.64
N SER A 172 10.65 28.72 -0.53
CA SER A 172 10.78 30.02 0.13
C SER A 172 10.89 29.98 1.65
N LEU A 173 10.68 28.83 2.30
CA LEU A 173 10.76 28.70 3.76
C LEU A 173 12.21 28.90 4.25
N GLN A 174 12.35 29.74 5.29
CA GLN A 174 13.62 30.14 5.87
C GLN A 174 13.80 29.66 7.29
N ALA A 175 14.99 29.83 7.83
CA ALA A 175 15.27 29.52 9.24
C ALA A 175 14.33 30.28 10.19
N GLY A 176 13.68 29.56 11.10
CA GLY A 176 12.69 30.07 12.01
C GLY A 176 11.23 29.94 11.56
N ASP A 177 10.98 29.71 10.26
CA ASP A 177 9.65 29.38 9.76
C ASP A 177 9.17 28.05 10.32
N LYS A 178 7.84 27.87 10.42
CA LYS A 178 7.21 26.66 10.95
C LYS A 178 6.37 25.97 9.88
N LEU A 179 6.53 24.65 9.76
CA LEU A 179 5.76 23.80 8.88
C LEU A 179 5.09 22.68 9.69
N LEU A 180 3.78 22.48 9.49
CA LEU A 180 3.06 21.32 10.02
C LEU A 180 2.96 20.24 8.96
N VAL A 181 3.17 18.98 9.34
CA VAL A 181 3.08 17.82 8.43
C VAL A 181 2.07 16.81 8.95
N TRP A 182 1.02 16.51 8.19
CA TRP A 182 0.13 15.39 8.45
C TRP A 182 0.61 14.17 7.69
N ARG A 183 0.85 13.08 8.42
CA ARG A 183 1.47 11.88 7.87
C ARG A 183 1.01 10.58 8.54
N GLY A 184 1.46 9.44 8.05
CA GLY A 184 1.49 8.20 8.80
C GLY A 184 2.76 8.07 9.62
N LEU A 185 2.74 7.24 10.65
CA LEU A 185 3.92 6.94 11.46
C LEU A 185 5.01 6.31 10.58
N GLY A 186 6.24 6.76 10.74
CA GLY A 186 7.38 6.33 9.91
C GLY A 186 7.34 6.93 8.49
N GLY A 187 7.93 6.24 7.53
CA GLY A 187 8.00 6.66 6.12
C GLY A 187 9.21 7.54 5.79
N ARG A 188 9.24 8.04 4.54
CA ARG A 188 10.36 8.84 4.03
C ARG A 188 10.51 10.13 4.81
N ARG A 189 11.76 10.49 5.10
CA ARG A 189 12.10 11.69 5.88
C ARG A 189 12.67 12.82 5.03
N LEU A 190 12.88 12.63 3.72
CA LEU A 190 13.60 13.57 2.87
C LEU A 190 13.08 15.02 2.98
N LEU A 191 11.76 15.23 2.91
CA LEU A 191 11.17 16.57 3.06
C LEU A 191 11.52 17.18 4.43
N VAL A 192 11.31 16.42 5.49
CA VAL A 192 11.54 16.86 6.87
C VAL A 192 13.02 17.14 7.09
N ASP A 193 13.89 16.20 6.76
CA ASP A 193 15.33 16.32 6.99
C ASP A 193 15.95 17.48 6.20
N THR A 194 15.49 17.68 4.94
CA THR A 194 15.97 18.79 4.09
C THR A 194 15.55 20.15 4.67
N LEU A 195 14.31 20.31 5.10
CA LEU A 195 13.84 21.59 5.64
C LEU A 195 14.40 21.86 7.03
N GLN A 196 14.55 20.83 7.88
CA GLN A 196 15.24 20.98 9.16
C GLN A 196 16.71 21.43 8.98
N ALA A 197 17.41 20.90 7.96
CA ALA A 197 18.76 21.33 7.64
C ALA A 197 18.82 22.79 7.17
N ARG A 198 17.72 23.37 6.64
CA ARG A 198 17.58 24.80 6.31
C ARG A 198 17.20 25.66 7.53
N GLY A 199 16.99 25.05 8.70
CA GLY A 199 16.58 25.74 9.93
C GLY A 199 15.07 25.96 10.09
N VAL A 200 14.26 25.32 9.23
CA VAL A 200 12.78 25.35 9.36
C VAL A 200 12.35 24.44 10.52
N HIS A 201 11.47 24.95 11.36
CA HIS A 201 10.88 24.15 12.44
C HIS A 201 9.75 23.27 11.90
N ILE A 202 9.89 21.94 12.05
CA ILE A 202 8.93 20.98 11.52
C ILE A 202 8.22 20.24 12.65
N ASP A 203 6.92 20.45 12.75
CA ASP A 203 6.05 19.63 13.57
C ASP A 203 5.33 18.59 12.71
N SER A 204 5.09 17.41 13.25
CA SER A 204 4.43 16.32 12.51
C SER A 204 3.37 15.65 13.37
N ILE A 205 2.18 15.45 12.79
CA ILE A 205 1.12 14.64 13.38
C ILE A 205 1.03 13.35 12.59
N ALA A 206 1.23 12.22 13.28
CA ALA A 206 1.09 10.91 12.70
C ALA A 206 -0.33 10.37 12.97
N TRP A 207 -1.24 10.53 12.01
CA TRP A 207 -2.64 10.16 12.13
C TRP A 207 -2.91 8.67 12.08
N TYR A 208 -2.02 7.88 11.47
CA TYR A 208 -2.17 6.44 11.30
C TYR A 208 -0.81 5.75 11.32
N GLU A 209 -0.84 4.48 11.54
CA GLU A 209 0.33 3.61 11.42
C GLU A 209 0.06 2.44 10.45
N ARG A 210 1.14 1.85 9.95
CA ARG A 210 1.11 0.67 9.09
C ARG A 210 1.43 -0.55 9.93
N LYS A 211 0.51 -1.51 10.01
CA LYS A 211 0.70 -2.76 10.74
C LYS A 211 0.55 -3.98 9.84
N ILE A 212 1.03 -5.10 10.32
CA ILE A 212 0.67 -6.40 9.77
C ILE A 212 -0.79 -6.67 10.14
N PRO A 213 -1.67 -7.08 9.19
CA PRO A 213 -3.00 -7.53 9.55
C PRO A 213 -2.95 -8.67 10.58
N ALA A 214 -3.82 -8.64 11.58
CA ALA A 214 -3.77 -9.58 12.70
C ALA A 214 -3.92 -11.06 12.27
N ASP A 215 -4.59 -11.32 11.18
CA ASP A 215 -4.86 -12.64 10.61
C ASP A 215 -3.87 -13.07 9.51
N ALA A 216 -2.93 -12.21 9.09
CA ALA A 216 -2.03 -12.47 7.98
C ALA A 216 -1.21 -13.76 8.14
N MET A 217 -0.71 -14.03 9.35
CA MET A 217 0.04 -15.27 9.63
C MET A 217 -0.86 -16.50 9.49
N THR A 218 -2.07 -16.46 10.03
CA THR A 218 -3.05 -17.55 9.95
C THR A 218 -3.48 -17.81 8.51
N GLN A 219 -3.72 -16.75 7.74
CA GLN A 219 -4.05 -16.84 6.31
C GLN A 219 -2.92 -17.50 5.53
N TYR A 220 -1.68 -17.10 5.78
CA TYR A 220 -0.51 -17.71 5.15
C TYR A 220 -0.35 -19.19 5.52
N GLU A 221 -0.48 -19.58 6.80
CA GLU A 221 -0.40 -20.96 7.28
C GLU A 221 -1.45 -21.84 6.60
N GLN A 222 -2.70 -21.36 6.53
CA GLN A 222 -3.81 -22.08 5.88
C GLN A 222 -3.57 -22.24 4.38
N TRP A 223 -3.20 -21.16 3.70
CA TRP A 223 -2.89 -21.21 2.27
C TRP A 223 -1.72 -22.15 1.98
N GLN A 224 -0.61 -22.05 2.72
CA GLN A 224 0.56 -22.91 2.52
C GLN A 224 0.20 -24.39 2.68
N THR A 225 -0.61 -24.73 3.70
CA THR A 225 -1.05 -26.09 3.95
C THR A 225 -1.86 -26.63 2.78
N GLN A 226 -2.79 -25.85 2.26
CA GLN A 226 -3.60 -26.22 1.10
C GLN A 226 -2.74 -26.33 -0.17
N PHE A 227 -1.85 -25.38 -0.40
CA PHE A 227 -0.96 -25.36 -1.55
C PHE A 227 -0.05 -26.60 -1.57
N LEU A 228 0.57 -26.93 -0.44
CA LEU A 228 1.44 -28.11 -0.33
C LEU A 228 0.68 -29.43 -0.47
N ALA A 229 -0.59 -29.48 -0.03
CA ALA A 229 -1.43 -30.67 -0.21
C ALA A 229 -1.82 -30.92 -1.68
N GLN A 230 -1.84 -29.88 -2.51
CA GLN A 230 -2.20 -29.95 -3.92
C GLN A 230 -1.00 -30.19 -4.85
N GLN A 231 0.23 -30.25 -4.33
CA GLN A 231 1.44 -30.37 -5.14
C GLN A 231 1.43 -31.67 -5.96
N ALA A 232 1.00 -31.54 -7.22
CA ALA A 232 1.41 -32.45 -8.28
C ALA A 232 2.81 -32.01 -8.78
N THR A 233 3.59 -32.96 -9.28
CA THR A 233 5.03 -32.95 -9.48
C THR A 233 5.69 -31.83 -10.30
N ALA A 234 5.02 -30.76 -10.70
CA ALA A 234 5.58 -29.64 -11.48
C ALA A 234 4.76 -28.34 -11.38
N GLN A 235 4.50 -27.84 -10.17
CA GLN A 235 3.89 -26.50 -10.07
C GLN A 235 4.96 -25.40 -10.20
N PRO A 236 4.68 -24.33 -10.98
CA PRO A 236 5.55 -23.16 -11.00
C PRO A 236 5.57 -22.49 -9.62
N LYS A 237 6.69 -21.82 -9.30
CA LYS A 237 6.80 -21.04 -8.04
C LYS A 237 5.64 -20.04 -7.93
N PRO A 238 4.95 -19.95 -6.78
CA PRO A 238 3.97 -18.90 -6.56
C PRO A 238 4.63 -17.52 -6.69
N ILE A 239 3.90 -16.57 -7.24
CA ILE A 239 4.38 -15.20 -7.47
C ILE A 239 3.83 -14.30 -6.35
N VAL A 240 4.69 -13.50 -5.74
CA VAL A 240 4.32 -12.53 -4.70
C VAL A 240 4.45 -11.12 -5.26
N ILE A 241 3.37 -10.34 -5.22
CA ILE A 241 3.38 -8.94 -5.67
C ILE A 241 3.69 -8.04 -4.48
N VAL A 242 4.79 -7.31 -4.57
CA VAL A 242 5.31 -6.43 -3.50
C VAL A 242 5.30 -4.97 -3.94
N SER A 243 4.48 -4.17 -3.28
CA SER A 243 4.30 -2.74 -3.59
C SER A 243 5.06 -1.79 -2.66
N SER A 244 5.59 -2.28 -1.54
CA SER A 244 6.33 -1.45 -0.57
C SER A 244 7.34 -2.27 0.24
N GLY A 245 8.39 -1.60 0.75
CA GLY A 245 9.39 -2.25 1.60
C GLY A 245 8.79 -2.84 2.86
N THR A 246 7.91 -2.10 3.52
CA THR A 246 7.23 -2.57 4.73
C THR A 246 6.38 -3.82 4.47
N ALA A 247 5.68 -3.89 3.31
CA ALA A 247 4.94 -5.10 2.95
C ALA A 247 5.87 -6.29 2.72
N PHE A 248 7.05 -6.06 2.12
CA PHE A 248 8.04 -7.11 1.94
C PHE A 248 8.63 -7.58 3.28
N GLU A 249 8.96 -6.66 4.18
CA GLU A 249 9.45 -6.98 5.53
C GLU A 249 8.44 -7.80 6.34
N HIS A 250 7.15 -7.45 6.23
CA HIS A 250 6.07 -8.22 6.88
C HIS A 250 5.91 -9.62 6.25
N TRP A 251 5.92 -9.70 4.92
CA TRP A 251 5.92 -10.98 4.21
C TRP A 251 7.08 -11.87 4.64
N GLU A 252 8.29 -11.33 4.64
CA GLU A 252 9.50 -12.03 5.07
C GLU A 252 9.39 -12.55 6.51
N ALA A 253 8.91 -11.72 7.43
CA ALA A 253 8.73 -12.08 8.82
C ALA A 253 7.76 -13.25 8.99
N ILE A 254 6.61 -13.22 8.28
CA ILE A 254 5.59 -14.29 8.33
C ILE A 254 6.14 -15.59 7.75
N VAL A 255 6.75 -15.55 6.55
CA VAL A 255 7.30 -16.77 5.91
C VAL A 255 8.37 -17.40 6.78
N LYS A 256 9.27 -16.61 7.35
CA LYS A 256 10.32 -17.12 8.26
C LYS A 256 9.76 -17.69 9.56
N ALA A 257 8.79 -17.03 10.17
CA ALA A 257 8.17 -17.48 11.42
C ALA A 257 7.43 -18.81 11.23
N VAL A 258 6.68 -18.96 10.14
CA VAL A 258 5.95 -20.21 9.84
C VAL A 258 6.92 -21.34 9.49
N ALA A 259 7.98 -21.06 8.75
CA ALA A 259 9.01 -22.05 8.45
C ALA A 259 9.76 -22.53 9.71
N ALA A 260 10.08 -21.63 10.64
CA ALA A 260 10.72 -21.97 11.92
C ALA A 260 9.81 -22.86 12.78
N LYS A 261 8.53 -22.46 12.95
CA LYS A 261 7.52 -23.21 13.70
C LYS A 261 7.33 -24.64 13.16
N ALA A 262 7.27 -24.81 11.82
CA ALA A 262 7.16 -26.11 11.19
C ALA A 262 8.41 -26.98 11.41
N SER A 263 9.61 -26.38 11.44
CA SER A 263 10.87 -27.10 11.68
C SER A 263 10.97 -27.61 13.13
N GLU A 264 10.40 -26.90 14.10
CA GLU A 264 10.34 -27.34 15.50
C GLU A 264 9.34 -28.48 15.71
N SER A 265 8.20 -28.44 15.00
CA SER A 265 7.11 -29.42 15.14
C SER A 265 7.36 -30.72 14.40
N ASN A 266 8.24 -30.75 13.39
CA ASN A 266 8.38 -31.84 12.40
C ASN A 266 9.73 -32.58 12.50
N LYS A 267 10.21 -32.93 13.70
CA LYS A 267 11.43 -33.74 13.84
C LYS A 267 11.32 -35.14 13.24
N ASP A 268 10.12 -35.63 12.91
CA ASP A 268 9.91 -37.03 12.49
C ASP A 268 9.11 -37.23 11.18
N LYS A 269 8.78 -36.17 10.42
CA LYS A 269 8.00 -36.32 9.15
C LYS A 269 8.65 -35.61 7.96
N ILE A 270 9.16 -36.41 7.02
CA ILE A 270 9.82 -35.97 5.77
C ILE A 270 8.82 -35.42 4.72
N ALA A 271 7.51 -35.51 4.95
CA ALA A 271 6.50 -35.06 4.01
C ALA A 271 6.17 -33.57 4.21
N ASN A 272 6.49 -32.76 3.20
CA ASN A 272 6.17 -31.35 3.03
C ASN A 272 7.00 -30.37 3.87
N SER A 273 8.24 -30.12 3.43
CA SER A 273 9.03 -28.98 3.96
C SER A 273 8.28 -27.66 3.77
N PRO A 274 8.28 -26.78 4.80
CA PRO A 274 7.61 -25.48 4.69
C PRO A 274 8.22 -24.63 3.59
N LEU A 275 7.42 -23.79 2.96
CA LEU A 275 7.90 -22.85 1.95
C LEU A 275 8.84 -21.83 2.60
N LYS A 276 9.92 -21.51 1.88
CA LYS A 276 10.90 -20.49 2.21
C LYS A 276 10.80 -19.33 1.22
N LEU A 277 11.45 -18.21 1.49
CA LEU A 277 11.43 -17.06 0.58
C LEU A 277 11.85 -17.41 -0.85
N ASN A 278 12.81 -18.28 -1.03
CA ASN A 278 13.26 -18.75 -2.36
C ASN A 278 12.30 -19.74 -3.04
N SER A 279 11.25 -20.18 -2.35
CA SER A 279 10.15 -20.96 -2.93
C SER A 279 9.21 -20.10 -3.78
N PHE A 280 9.37 -18.78 -3.76
CA PHE A 280 8.54 -17.79 -4.45
C PHE A 280 9.35 -17.06 -5.53
N ALA A 281 8.63 -16.46 -6.48
CA ALA A 281 9.13 -15.42 -7.36
C ALA A 281 8.42 -14.09 -7.00
N TYR A 282 9.04 -12.96 -7.28
CA TYR A 282 8.55 -11.67 -6.81
C TYR A 282 8.33 -10.67 -7.94
N VAL A 283 7.18 -10.00 -7.97
CA VAL A 283 7.00 -8.77 -8.77
C VAL A 283 7.17 -7.58 -7.85
N VAL A 284 8.13 -6.72 -8.12
CA VAL A 284 8.54 -5.62 -7.23
C VAL A 284 8.51 -4.25 -7.92
N LEU A 285 7.98 -3.25 -7.21
CA LEU A 285 7.88 -1.87 -7.70
C LEU A 285 9.20 -1.11 -7.54
N GLY A 286 9.81 -0.76 -8.67
CA GLY A 286 10.96 0.13 -8.74
C GLY A 286 12.26 -0.48 -8.22
N GLU A 287 13.34 0.26 -8.42
CA GLU A 287 14.71 -0.20 -8.14
C GLU A 287 14.97 -0.52 -6.67
N ARG A 288 14.42 0.28 -5.76
CA ARG A 288 14.66 0.08 -4.33
C ARG A 288 14.16 -1.28 -3.83
N LEU A 289 12.97 -1.72 -4.26
CA LEU A 289 12.45 -3.05 -3.89
C LEU A 289 13.19 -4.16 -4.63
N ALA A 290 13.54 -3.95 -5.90
CA ALA A 290 14.37 -4.89 -6.65
C ALA A 290 15.69 -5.16 -5.91
N ASN A 291 16.38 -4.11 -5.45
CA ASN A 291 17.60 -4.23 -4.66
C ASN A 291 17.39 -4.95 -3.31
N MET A 292 16.23 -4.75 -2.63
CA MET A 292 15.92 -5.46 -1.38
C MET A 292 15.78 -6.98 -1.63
N VAL A 293 15.10 -7.38 -2.69
CA VAL A 293 14.87 -8.77 -3.05
C VAL A 293 16.15 -9.42 -3.58
N ALA A 294 16.90 -8.72 -4.44
CA ALA A 294 18.18 -9.19 -4.99
C ALA A 294 19.23 -9.47 -3.89
N ARG A 295 19.31 -8.64 -2.85
CA ARG A 295 20.22 -8.85 -1.70
C ARG A 295 19.94 -10.14 -0.94
N GLN A 296 18.72 -10.67 -1.04
CA GLN A 296 18.33 -11.96 -0.45
C GLN A 296 18.42 -13.12 -1.44
N GLN A 297 19.01 -12.89 -2.62
CA GLN A 297 19.17 -13.90 -3.68
C GLN A 297 17.83 -14.53 -4.11
N LEU A 298 16.80 -13.71 -4.27
CA LEU A 298 15.46 -14.14 -4.69
C LEU A 298 15.21 -13.77 -6.14
N SER A 299 14.47 -14.63 -6.88
CA SER A 299 14.07 -14.37 -8.27
C SER A 299 12.98 -13.31 -8.35
N TYR A 300 13.09 -12.33 -9.28
CA TYR A 300 12.10 -11.25 -9.36
C TYR A 300 11.92 -10.67 -10.76
N TRP A 301 10.79 -9.96 -10.94
CA TRP A 301 10.55 -9.01 -12.02
C TRP A 301 10.44 -7.61 -11.41
N ARG A 302 11.14 -6.66 -12.00
CA ARG A 302 11.00 -5.25 -11.66
C ARG A 302 9.96 -4.62 -12.57
N VAL A 303 9.03 -3.86 -11.98
CA VAL A 303 8.06 -3.01 -12.67
C VAL A 303 8.19 -1.56 -12.21
N GLU A 304 7.87 -0.62 -13.09
CA GLU A 304 7.94 0.81 -12.74
C GLU A 304 6.60 1.37 -12.26
N ASP A 305 5.51 0.65 -12.51
CA ASP A 305 4.17 0.94 -12.00
C ASP A 305 3.43 -0.34 -11.60
N LEU A 306 2.29 -0.18 -10.92
CA LEU A 306 1.44 -1.27 -10.46
C LEU A 306 0.14 -1.37 -11.26
N ALA A 307 0.12 -0.91 -12.51
CA ALA A 307 -1.01 -1.14 -13.39
C ALA A 307 -1.16 -2.65 -13.64
N PRO A 308 -2.38 -3.20 -13.62
CA PRO A 308 -2.60 -4.63 -13.81
C PRO A 308 -1.96 -5.19 -15.08
N ALA A 309 -2.02 -4.46 -16.19
CA ALA A 309 -1.40 -4.85 -17.46
C ALA A 309 0.12 -4.91 -17.38
N THR A 310 0.78 -3.97 -16.68
CA THR A 310 2.23 -3.95 -16.47
C THR A 310 2.68 -5.17 -15.67
N ILE A 311 1.95 -5.52 -14.61
CA ILE A 311 2.25 -6.68 -13.77
C ILE A 311 2.08 -7.98 -14.58
N LEU A 312 0.99 -8.11 -15.33
CA LEU A 312 0.73 -9.29 -16.18
C LEU A 312 1.82 -9.46 -17.24
N ALA A 313 2.22 -8.37 -17.92
CA ALA A 313 3.30 -8.40 -18.90
C ALA A 313 4.64 -8.82 -18.29
N ALA A 314 4.95 -8.34 -17.08
CA ALA A 314 6.16 -8.71 -16.36
C ALA A 314 6.19 -10.21 -16.04
N ILE A 315 5.10 -10.80 -15.57
CA ILE A 315 5.02 -12.23 -15.25
C ILE A 315 5.27 -13.11 -16.49
N HIS A 316 4.92 -12.63 -17.66
CA HIS A 316 5.15 -13.34 -18.94
C HIS A 316 6.54 -13.07 -19.55
N SER A 317 7.36 -12.21 -18.95
CA SER A 317 8.71 -11.90 -19.40
C SER A 317 9.76 -12.77 -18.69
N PRO A 318 11.02 -12.81 -19.19
CA PRO A 318 12.10 -13.50 -18.48
C PRO A 318 12.31 -12.95 -17.06
N ILE A 319 12.43 -13.86 -16.10
CA ILE A 319 12.68 -13.52 -14.70
C ILE A 319 14.16 -13.17 -14.49
N VAL A 320 14.43 -12.26 -13.56
CA VAL A 320 15.78 -11.99 -13.07
C VAL A 320 16.07 -12.99 -11.95
N ASP A 321 16.95 -13.93 -12.21
CA ASP A 321 17.42 -14.89 -11.22
C ASP A 321 18.67 -14.37 -10.51
N PRO A 322 18.84 -14.69 -9.22
CA PRO A 322 20.06 -14.37 -8.50
C PRO A 322 21.27 -15.10 -9.10
N MET A 323 22.33 -14.35 -9.33
CA MET A 323 23.63 -14.94 -9.73
C MET A 323 24.34 -15.58 -8.55
#